data_560c60b379e702e63e2d4b79e09f746f
#
_entry.id   560c60b379e702e63e2d4b79e09f746f
#
_cell.length_a   1.000
_cell.length_b   1.000
_cell.length_c   1.000
_cell.angle_alpha   90.00
_cell.angle_beta   90.00
_cell.angle_gamma   90.00
#
_symmetry.space_group_name_H-M   'P 1'
#
loop_
_entity.id
_entity.type
_entity.pdbx_description
1 polymer ?
#
loop_
_entity_poly.entity_id
_entity_poly.type
_entity_poly.pdbx_seq_one_letter_code
_entity_poly.pdbx_strand_id
1 'polypeptide(L)'
;MSQRELIFVLAHAQLCTACRERLLESPQDALVGRWLTADEKSLVVGLKDTDFYTPERLAEATGVSVSQINESSNHPVVRLRHL
;
A
#
# COMPACT_ATOMS: atom_id res chain seq x y z
N MET A 1 -14.33 -2.84 8.12
CA MET A 1 -13.63 -3.36 7.11
C MET A 1 -12.29 -2.74 6.92
N SER A 2 -11.36 -3.55 6.67
CA SER A 2 -9.95 -3.19 6.72
C SER A 2 -9.41 -2.60 5.43
N GLN A 3 -10.23 -2.40 4.40
CA GLN A 3 -9.76 -1.84 3.13
C GLN A 3 -9.07 -0.49 3.32
N ARG A 4 -9.51 0.28 4.32
CA ARG A 4 -8.89 1.56 4.65
C ARG A 4 -7.40 1.41 4.98
N GLU A 5 -7.05 0.41 5.77
CA GLU A 5 -5.65 0.17 6.12
C GLU A 5 -4.83 -0.26 4.90
N LEU A 6 -5.41 -1.09 4.04
CA LEU A 6 -4.77 -1.46 2.79
C LEU A 6 -4.50 -0.22 1.93
N ILE A 7 -5.49 0.66 1.79
CA ILE A 7 -5.35 1.88 1.02
C ILE A 7 -4.22 2.75 1.59
N PHE A 8 -4.14 2.87 2.91
CA PHE A 8 -3.09 3.66 3.56
C PHE A 8 -1.71 3.07 3.30
N VAL A 9 -1.56 1.76 3.38
CA VAL A 9 -0.29 1.08 3.09
C VAL A 9 0.14 1.33 1.65
N LEU A 10 -0.77 1.17 0.71
CA LEU A 10 -0.48 1.37 -0.71
C LEU A 10 -0.12 2.83 -1.01
N ALA A 11 -0.87 3.77 -0.44
CA ALA A 11 -0.62 5.19 -0.66
C ALA A 11 0.75 5.60 -0.11
N HIS A 12 1.11 5.12 1.07
CA HIS A 12 2.42 5.43 1.65
C HIS A 12 3.54 4.82 0.80
N ALA A 13 3.39 3.59 0.35
CA ALA A 13 4.40 2.94 -0.50
C ALA A 13 4.59 3.68 -1.83
N GLN A 14 3.54 4.32 -2.33
CA GLN A 14 3.66 5.18 -3.51
C GLN A 14 4.54 6.41 -3.24
N LEU A 15 4.44 6.98 -2.05
CA LEU A 15 5.16 8.21 -1.70
C LEU A 15 6.59 7.97 -1.23
N CYS A 16 6.83 6.83 -0.60
CA CYS A 16 8.12 6.54 0.05
C CYS A 16 8.79 5.36 -0.63
N THR A 17 9.87 5.62 -1.35
CA THR A 17 10.60 4.58 -2.06
C THR A 17 11.18 3.54 -1.10
N ALA A 18 11.76 3.98 0.01
CA ALA A 18 12.33 3.07 1.00
C ALA A 18 11.27 2.17 1.61
N CYS A 19 10.07 2.72 1.91
CA CYS A 19 8.97 1.95 2.44
C CYS A 19 8.44 0.95 1.42
N ARG A 20 8.38 1.35 0.16
CA ARG A 20 7.98 0.46 -0.93
C ARG A 20 8.94 -0.71 -1.07
N GLU A 21 10.23 -0.45 -1.04
CA GLU A 21 11.25 -1.49 -1.10
C GLU A 21 11.11 -2.47 0.05
N ARG A 22 10.92 -1.96 1.26
CA ARG A 22 10.70 -2.79 2.44
C ARG A 22 9.45 -3.65 2.30
N LEU A 23 8.37 -3.06 1.81
CA LEU A 23 7.11 -3.76 1.62
C LEU A 23 7.25 -4.93 0.62
N LEU A 24 7.98 -4.70 -0.46
CA LEU A 24 8.18 -5.71 -1.51
C LEU A 24 9.18 -6.78 -1.09
N GLU A 25 10.20 -6.41 -0.34
CA GLU A 25 11.25 -7.31 0.11
C GLU A 25 10.82 -8.17 1.29
N SER A 26 10.18 -7.55 2.28
CA SER A 26 9.77 -8.21 3.52
C SER A 26 8.35 -7.79 3.90
N PRO A 27 7.33 -8.21 3.12
CA PRO A 27 5.96 -7.76 3.37
C PRO A 27 5.46 -8.14 4.75
N GLN A 28 5.86 -9.29 5.27
CA GLN A 28 5.42 -9.71 6.60
C GLN A 28 5.93 -8.77 7.68
N ASP A 29 7.18 -8.35 7.59
CA ASP A 29 7.76 -7.42 8.54
C ASP A 29 7.17 -6.02 8.40
N ALA A 30 6.97 -5.58 7.17
CA ALA A 30 6.41 -4.25 6.90
C ALA A 30 4.97 -4.13 7.37
N LEU A 31 4.23 -5.24 7.41
CA LEU A 31 2.81 -5.25 7.77
C LEU A 31 2.55 -5.61 9.22
N VAL A 32 3.58 -5.80 10.02
CA VAL A 32 3.42 -6.07 11.45
C VAL A 32 2.64 -4.92 12.10
N GLY A 33 1.61 -5.27 12.87
CA GLY A 33 0.76 -4.28 13.54
C GLY A 33 -0.27 -3.62 12.64
N ARG A 34 -0.35 -4.00 11.37
CA ARG A 34 -1.35 -3.48 10.44
C ARG A 34 -2.57 -4.39 10.40
N TRP A 35 -3.74 -3.78 10.35
CA TRP A 35 -5.01 -4.52 10.41
C TRP A 35 -5.48 -4.86 9.00
N LEU A 36 -4.83 -5.86 8.40
CA LEU A 36 -5.18 -6.35 7.07
C LEU A 36 -5.78 -7.74 7.17
N THR A 37 -6.74 -8.03 6.29
CA THR A 37 -7.25 -9.38 6.15
C THR A 37 -6.21 -10.28 5.47
N ALA A 38 -6.40 -11.59 5.56
CA ALA A 38 -5.52 -12.54 4.88
C ALA A 38 -5.49 -12.30 3.36
N ASP A 39 -6.65 -11.98 2.77
CA ASP A 39 -6.74 -11.68 1.34
C ASP A 39 -5.97 -10.42 0.98
N GLU A 40 -6.08 -9.39 1.81
CA GLU A 40 -5.33 -8.14 1.59
C GLU A 40 -3.83 -8.35 1.70
N LYS A 41 -3.39 -9.14 2.67
CA LYS A 41 -1.97 -9.48 2.80
C LYS A 41 -1.47 -10.25 1.57
N SER A 42 -2.28 -11.16 1.04
CA SER A 42 -1.94 -11.91 -0.16
C SER A 42 -1.81 -10.99 -1.37
N LEU A 43 -2.68 -9.99 -1.50
CA LEU A 43 -2.58 -8.98 -2.55
C LEU A 43 -1.24 -8.25 -2.48
N VAL A 44 -0.87 -7.80 -1.28
CA VAL A 44 0.38 -7.06 -1.08
C VAL A 44 1.58 -7.93 -1.43
N VAL A 45 1.58 -9.19 -1.01
CA VAL A 45 2.69 -10.12 -1.29
C VAL A 45 2.88 -10.31 -2.80
N GLY A 46 1.80 -10.26 -3.56
CA GLY A 46 1.85 -10.44 -5.02
C GLY A 46 2.24 -9.21 -5.81
N LEU A 47 2.39 -8.04 -5.16
CA LEU A 47 2.73 -6.80 -5.86
C LEU A 47 4.19 -6.78 -6.29
N LYS A 48 4.44 -6.03 -7.37
CA LYS A 48 5.79 -5.81 -7.92
C LYS A 48 6.09 -4.32 -7.94
N ASP A 49 7.36 -3.98 -8.05
CA ASP A 49 7.78 -2.59 -8.13
C ASP A 49 7.09 -1.85 -9.28
N THR A 50 6.92 -2.53 -10.41
CA THR A 50 6.26 -1.93 -11.58
C THR A 50 4.79 -1.56 -11.31
N ASP A 51 4.13 -2.22 -10.38
CA ASP A 51 2.75 -1.91 -10.03
C ASP A 51 2.64 -0.54 -9.37
N PHE A 52 3.72 -0.02 -8.81
CA PHE A 52 3.78 1.29 -8.17
C PHE A 52 4.21 2.42 -9.10
N TYR A 53 4.45 2.15 -10.37
CA TYR A 53 4.92 3.17 -11.31
C TYR A 53 3.90 4.30 -11.50
N THR A 54 2.61 3.97 -11.49
CA THR A 54 1.53 4.96 -11.54
C THR A 54 0.41 4.53 -10.61
N PRO A 55 -0.39 5.49 -10.11
CA PRO A 55 -1.58 5.14 -9.32
C PRO A 55 -2.55 4.25 -10.10
N GLU A 56 -2.63 4.43 -11.41
CA GLU A 56 -3.50 3.61 -12.27
C GLU A 56 -3.08 2.15 -12.27
N ARG A 57 -1.78 1.90 -12.36
CA ARG A 57 -1.26 0.53 -12.32
C ARG A 57 -1.51 -0.13 -10.97
N LEU A 58 -1.32 0.62 -9.91
CA LEU A 58 -1.55 0.13 -8.56
C LEU A 58 -3.03 -0.20 -8.33
N ALA A 59 -3.91 0.67 -8.82
CA ALA A 59 -5.35 0.45 -8.75
C ALA A 59 -5.75 -0.82 -9.49
N GLU A 60 -5.21 -1.03 -10.66
CA GLU A 60 -5.50 -2.21 -11.47
C GLU A 60 -5.03 -3.49 -10.77
N ALA A 61 -3.86 -3.46 -10.17
CA ALA A 61 -3.27 -4.62 -9.49
C ALA A 61 -4.02 -5.00 -8.20
N THR A 62 -4.60 -4.02 -7.52
CA THR A 62 -5.17 -4.23 -6.19
C THR A 62 -6.69 -4.15 -6.14
N GLY A 63 -7.32 -3.60 -7.17
CA GLY A 63 -8.77 -3.36 -7.15
C GLY A 63 -9.18 -2.12 -6.37
N VAL A 64 -8.24 -1.35 -5.84
CA VAL A 64 -8.51 -0.09 -5.15
C VAL A 64 -8.58 1.03 -6.18
N SER A 65 -9.49 2.00 -6.01
CA SER A 65 -9.63 3.07 -7.00
C SER A 65 -8.47 4.06 -6.92
N VAL A 66 -8.16 4.67 -8.07
CA VAL A 66 -7.14 5.73 -8.14
C VAL A 66 -7.49 6.89 -7.22
N SER A 67 -8.78 7.27 -7.15
CA SER A 67 -9.23 8.34 -6.28
C SER A 67 -8.92 8.06 -4.82
N GLN A 68 -9.15 6.84 -4.37
CA GLN A 68 -8.87 6.45 -2.99
C GLN A 68 -7.38 6.52 -2.68
N ILE A 69 -6.55 6.08 -3.59
CA ILE A 69 -5.10 6.14 -3.42
C ILE A 69 -4.63 7.59 -3.34
N ASN A 70 -5.10 8.44 -4.25
CA ASN A 70 -4.71 9.84 -4.30
C ASN A 70 -5.19 10.63 -3.08
N GLU A 71 -6.41 10.41 -2.65
CA GLU A 71 -6.95 11.06 -1.46
C GLU A 71 -6.16 10.67 -0.21
N SER A 72 -5.85 9.39 -0.08
CA SER A 72 -5.13 8.88 1.09
C SER A 72 -3.68 9.39 1.12
N SER A 73 -3.06 9.62 -0.03
CA SER A 73 -1.68 10.11 -0.05
C SER A 73 -1.53 11.51 0.54
N ASN A 74 -2.63 12.25 0.70
CA ASN A 74 -2.62 13.56 1.36
C ASN A 74 -2.96 13.47 2.85
N HIS A 75 -3.30 12.29 3.35
CA HIS A 75 -3.69 12.13 4.74
C HIS A 75 -2.46 12.17 5.66
N PRO A 76 -2.48 12.93 6.77
CA PRO A 76 -1.32 13.04 7.66
C PRO A 76 -0.81 11.70 8.17
N VAL A 77 -1.71 10.77 8.50
CA VAL A 77 -1.34 9.44 8.99
C VAL A 77 -0.52 8.69 7.93
N VAL A 78 -0.92 8.80 6.67
CA VAL A 78 -0.21 8.14 5.58
C VAL A 78 1.19 8.72 5.41
N ARG A 79 1.31 10.04 5.48
CA ARG A 79 2.60 10.71 5.28
C ARG A 79 3.58 10.46 6.41
N LEU A 80 3.09 10.35 7.65
CA LEU A 80 3.95 10.27 8.83
C LEU A 80 4.20 8.85 9.30
N ARG A 81 3.36 7.90 8.93
CA ARG A 81 3.44 6.51 9.41
C ARG A 81 4.18 5.64 8.41
N HIS A 82 5.46 5.45 8.65
CA HIS A 82 6.32 4.62 7.80
C HIS A 82 6.08 3.12 8.01
N LEU A 83 6.36 2.35 6.99
CA LEU A 83 6.22 0.90 7.02
C LEU A 83 7.40 0.20 7.69
#